data_93756f5fc2f6dc3f6fa51d1d80b1d374
#
_entry.id   93756f5fc2f6dc3f6fa51d1d80b1d374
#
_cell.length_a   1.000
_cell.length_b   1.000
_cell.length_c   1.000
_cell.angle_alpha   90.00
_cell.angle_beta   90.00
_cell.angle_gamma   90.00
#
_symmetry.space_group_name_H-M   'P 1'
#
loop_
_entity.id
_entity.type
_entity.pdbx_description
1 polymer ?
#
loop_
_entity_poly.entity_id
_entity_poly.type
_entity_poly.pdbx_seq_one_letter_code
_entity_poly.pdbx_strand_id
1 'polypeptide(L)'
;MIKEFAFGLSNRHHFQDASSISNWQGIDNDTFVSLYDYDDYVKEYYGKHNSLSGFDGLIYMPDEFILDVDGVDTLQARDKLINLLKLLEQLKVPNKVYFSGTGFHVGIPSSAFRWKPTQDLHLKVKDELTKRDIF
;
A
#
# COMPACT_ATOMS: atom_id res chain seq x y z
N MET A 1 -4.06 3.38 14.76
CA MET A 1 -4.35 2.92 13.39
C MET A 1 -3.89 1.48 13.24
N ILE A 2 -4.71 0.68 12.62
CA ILE A 2 -4.49 -0.75 12.48
C ILE A 2 -3.97 -1.07 11.08
N LYS A 3 -2.99 -1.96 10.99
CA LYS A 3 -2.53 -2.54 9.73
C LYS A 3 -2.85 -4.03 9.69
N GLU A 4 -3.05 -4.52 8.48
CA GLU A 4 -3.07 -5.96 8.24
C GLU A 4 -1.63 -6.44 8.05
N PHE A 5 -1.30 -7.53 8.72
CA PHE A 5 -0.02 -8.21 8.54
C PHE A 5 -0.25 -9.63 8.02
N ALA A 6 0.71 -10.12 7.26
CA ALA A 6 0.72 -11.48 6.77
C ALA A 6 2.09 -12.10 6.97
N PHE A 7 2.11 -13.33 7.44
CA PHE A 7 3.32 -14.13 7.64
C PHE A 7 3.41 -15.21 6.56
N GLY A 8 3.90 -14.81 5.38
CA GLY A 8 3.76 -15.57 4.16
C GLY A 8 2.45 -15.27 3.43
N LEU A 9 2.32 -15.75 2.20
CA LEU A 9 1.18 -15.43 1.34
C LEU A 9 -0.15 -16.03 1.82
N SER A 10 -0.11 -17.11 2.58
CA SER A 10 -1.30 -17.85 3.04
C SER A 10 -1.73 -17.50 4.47
N ASN A 11 -0.86 -16.94 5.29
CA ASN A 11 -1.16 -16.62 6.68
C ASN A 11 -1.44 -15.12 6.85
N ARG A 12 -2.61 -14.70 6.42
CA ARG A 12 -3.06 -13.31 6.32
C ARG A 12 -4.03 -12.95 7.44
N HIS A 13 -4.45 -11.70 7.41
CA HIS A 13 -5.51 -11.13 8.27
C HIS A 13 -5.15 -11.01 9.75
N HIS A 14 -3.88 -10.73 10.04
CA HIS A 14 -3.44 -10.36 11.38
C HIS A 14 -3.53 -8.85 11.53
N PHE A 15 -4.57 -8.36 12.19
CA PHE A 15 -4.83 -6.93 12.37
C PHE A 15 -4.25 -6.44 13.69
N GLN A 16 -3.24 -5.58 13.64
CA GLN A 16 -2.57 -5.05 14.82
C GLN A 16 -2.12 -3.61 14.60
N ASP A 17 -1.84 -2.92 15.69
CA ASP A 17 -1.21 -1.61 15.61
C ASP A 17 0.17 -1.73 14.96
N ALA A 18 0.51 -0.76 14.10
CA ALA A 18 1.78 -0.76 13.38
C ALA A 18 3.00 -0.77 14.32
N SER A 19 2.88 -0.21 15.51
CA SER A 19 3.96 -0.22 16.53
C SER A 19 4.26 -1.61 17.07
N SER A 20 3.36 -2.58 16.93
CA SER A 20 3.54 -3.94 17.44
C SER A 20 4.55 -4.77 16.65
N ILE A 21 5.00 -4.30 15.47
CA ILE A 21 5.92 -5.06 14.61
C ILE A 21 7.23 -5.43 15.30
N SER A 22 7.70 -4.59 16.22
CA SER A 22 8.90 -4.86 17.00
C SER A 22 8.79 -6.08 17.93
N ASN A 23 7.57 -6.53 18.22
CA ASN A 23 7.31 -7.70 19.06
C ASN A 23 7.37 -9.02 18.29
N TRP A 24 7.54 -8.97 16.97
CA TRP A 24 7.48 -10.15 16.10
C TRP A 24 8.88 -10.67 15.76
N GLN A 25 9.59 -11.09 16.80
CA GLN A 25 10.90 -11.71 16.64
C GLN A 25 10.76 -13.21 16.34
N GLY A 26 11.66 -13.73 15.51
CA GLY A 26 11.78 -15.17 15.25
C GLY A 26 10.75 -15.72 14.24
N ILE A 27 10.18 -14.88 13.40
CA ILE A 27 9.31 -15.29 12.30
C ILE A 27 10.19 -15.55 11.07
N ASP A 28 10.24 -16.82 10.63
CA ASP A 28 11.08 -17.27 9.51
C ASP A 28 10.42 -17.12 8.14
N ASN A 29 9.27 -16.48 8.05
CA ASN A 29 8.56 -16.24 6.79
C ASN A 29 8.68 -14.79 6.36
N ASP A 30 8.57 -14.56 5.07
CA ASP A 30 8.39 -13.22 4.54
C ASP A 30 7.17 -12.57 5.20
N THR A 31 7.38 -11.39 5.74
CA THR A 31 6.32 -10.66 6.43
C THR A 31 5.85 -9.50 5.55
N PHE A 32 4.57 -9.42 5.35
CA PHE A 32 3.92 -8.37 4.57
C PHE A 32 3.08 -7.49 5.48
N VAL A 33 2.97 -6.23 5.13
CA VAL A 33 2.13 -5.25 5.83
C VAL A 33 1.27 -4.52 4.81
N SER A 34 0.01 -4.25 5.16
CA SER A 34 -0.88 -3.51 4.29
C SER A 34 -0.36 -2.09 4.04
N LEU A 35 -0.55 -1.60 2.83
CA LEU A 35 -0.26 -0.20 2.50
C LEU A 35 -1.19 0.73 3.27
N TYR A 36 -2.50 0.46 3.22
CA TYR A 36 -3.50 1.27 3.90
C TYR A 36 -3.59 0.98 5.40
N ASP A 37 -4.09 1.95 6.13
CA ASP A 37 -4.47 1.80 7.53
C ASP A 37 -5.97 1.59 7.64
N TYR A 38 -6.38 0.88 8.68
CA TYR A 38 -7.78 0.63 9.02
C TYR A 38 -8.13 1.27 10.35
N ASP A 39 -9.40 1.60 10.57
CA ASP A 39 -9.85 1.96 11.91
C ASP A 39 -9.86 0.73 12.85
N ASP A 40 -9.97 0.98 14.16
CA ASP A 40 -9.88 -0.09 15.16
C ASP A 40 -11.03 -1.10 15.05
N TYR A 41 -12.11 -0.73 14.42
CA TYR A 41 -13.27 -1.58 14.19
C TYR A 41 -12.97 -2.79 13.30
N VAL A 42 -11.90 -2.74 12.50
CA VAL A 42 -11.53 -3.84 11.60
C VAL A 42 -11.32 -5.16 12.34
N LYS A 43 -10.79 -5.12 13.56
CA LYS A 43 -10.59 -6.32 14.38
C LYS A 43 -11.91 -6.97 14.76
N GLU A 44 -12.85 -6.17 15.20
CA GLU A 44 -14.19 -6.64 15.57
C GLU A 44 -14.92 -7.20 14.36
N TYR A 45 -14.90 -6.46 13.25
CA TYR A 45 -15.54 -6.89 12.02
C TYR A 45 -14.99 -8.23 11.51
N TYR A 46 -13.67 -8.35 11.43
CA TYR A 46 -13.05 -9.60 10.99
C TYR A 46 -13.33 -10.76 11.96
N GLY A 47 -13.33 -10.49 13.27
CA GLY A 47 -13.66 -11.50 14.28
C GLY A 47 -15.08 -12.05 14.13
N LYS A 48 -16.03 -11.22 13.71
CA LYS A 48 -17.43 -11.65 13.50
C LYS A 48 -17.64 -12.35 12.16
N HIS A 49 -17.00 -11.89 11.09
CA HIS A 49 -17.31 -12.31 9.72
C HIS A 49 -16.28 -13.26 9.11
N ASN A 50 -15.10 -13.38 9.72
CA ASN A 50 -13.94 -14.10 9.19
C ASN A 50 -13.63 -13.72 7.73
N SER A 51 -13.90 -12.47 7.37
CA SER A 51 -13.71 -11.88 6.04
C SER A 51 -13.76 -10.37 6.14
N LEU A 52 -13.11 -9.67 5.21
CA LEU A 52 -13.25 -8.22 5.04
C LEU A 52 -14.31 -7.84 4.00
N SER A 53 -14.95 -8.83 3.37
CA SER A 53 -16.02 -8.56 2.42
C SER A 53 -17.15 -7.78 3.09
N GLY A 54 -17.55 -6.67 2.47
CA GLY A 54 -18.57 -5.78 3.04
C GLY A 54 -18.11 -4.94 4.23
N PHE A 55 -16.80 -4.85 4.49
CA PHE A 55 -16.28 -3.99 5.57
C PHE A 55 -16.80 -2.56 5.43
N ASP A 56 -17.41 -2.08 6.49
CA ASP A 56 -18.09 -0.77 6.56
C ASP A 56 -17.34 0.26 7.41
N GLY A 57 -16.16 -0.06 7.89
CA GLY A 57 -15.28 0.88 8.56
C GLY A 57 -14.47 1.74 7.60
N LEU A 58 -13.70 2.67 8.14
CA LEU A 58 -12.89 3.58 7.34
C LEU A 58 -11.53 2.98 6.98
N ILE A 59 -11.09 3.26 5.75
CA ILE A 59 -9.75 2.96 5.25
C ILE A 59 -9.02 4.29 5.09
N TYR A 60 -7.79 4.35 5.58
CA TYR A 60 -6.98 5.57 5.60
C TYR A 60 -5.77 5.43 4.69
N MET A 61 -5.42 6.54 4.03
CA MET A 61 -4.16 6.64 3.28
C MET A 61 -2.98 6.66 4.26
N PRO A 62 -1.92 5.89 4.00
CA PRO A 62 -0.67 5.99 4.77
C PRO A 62 0.02 7.34 4.52
N ASP A 63 1.01 7.68 5.33
CA ASP A 63 1.79 8.91 5.14
C ASP A 63 2.54 8.94 3.82
N GLU A 64 3.01 7.79 3.37
CA GLU A 64 3.66 7.61 2.07
C GLU A 64 2.92 6.54 1.27
N PHE A 65 2.44 6.91 0.10
CA PHE A 65 1.82 6.00 -0.85
C PHE A 65 2.89 5.37 -1.74
N ILE A 66 2.91 4.07 -1.86
CA ILE A 66 3.92 3.32 -2.61
C ILE A 66 3.33 2.82 -3.92
N LEU A 67 3.97 3.18 -5.03
CA LEU A 67 3.73 2.59 -6.35
C LEU A 67 4.78 1.50 -6.59
N ASP A 68 4.34 0.33 -6.97
CA ASP A 68 5.22 -0.79 -7.33
C ASP A 68 5.47 -0.76 -8.84
N VAL A 69 6.75 -0.72 -9.22
CA VAL A 69 7.19 -0.64 -10.62
C VAL A 69 7.96 -1.89 -10.97
N ASP A 70 7.29 -2.81 -11.64
CA ASP A 70 7.83 -4.10 -12.07
C ASP A 70 7.90 -4.22 -13.58
N GLY A 71 8.74 -5.14 -14.05
CA GLY A 71 8.86 -5.53 -15.43
C GLY A 71 9.23 -7.01 -15.54
N VAL A 72 9.31 -7.53 -16.75
CA VAL A 72 9.78 -8.90 -17.02
C VAL A 72 11.26 -9.06 -16.63
N ASP A 73 12.01 -7.96 -16.62
CA ASP A 73 13.38 -7.85 -16.15
C ASP A 73 13.66 -6.47 -15.58
N THR A 74 14.84 -6.27 -15.01
CA THR A 74 15.25 -5.01 -14.40
C THR A 74 15.31 -3.85 -15.41
N LEU A 75 15.66 -4.12 -16.67
CA LEU A 75 15.71 -3.09 -17.71
C LEU A 75 14.32 -2.56 -18.05
N GLN A 76 13.34 -3.43 -18.18
CA GLN A 76 11.96 -3.02 -18.41
C GLN A 76 11.40 -2.25 -17.22
N ALA A 77 11.65 -2.71 -15.99
CA ALA A 77 11.26 -1.99 -14.78
C ALA A 77 11.89 -0.60 -14.73
N ARG A 78 13.17 -0.46 -15.09
CA ARG A 78 13.88 0.82 -15.17
C ARG A 78 13.23 1.77 -16.20
N ASP A 79 12.87 1.28 -17.37
CA ASP A 79 12.24 2.10 -18.40
C ASP A 79 10.87 2.62 -17.95
N LYS A 80 10.08 1.76 -17.30
CA LYS A 80 8.81 2.16 -16.67
C LYS A 80 9.02 3.22 -15.57
N LEU A 81 10.05 3.03 -14.74
CA LEU A 81 10.41 3.99 -13.70
C LEU A 81 10.75 5.36 -14.29
N ILE A 82 11.58 5.40 -15.31
CA ILE A 82 11.98 6.66 -15.96
C ILE A 82 10.74 7.40 -16.49
N ASN A 83 9.81 6.69 -17.13
CA ASN A 83 8.59 7.31 -17.63
C ASN A 83 7.70 7.84 -16.51
N LEU A 84 7.56 7.08 -15.41
CA LEU A 84 6.83 7.52 -14.23
C LEU A 84 7.47 8.77 -13.59
N LEU A 85 8.79 8.77 -13.43
CA LEU A 85 9.51 9.92 -12.84
C LEU A 85 9.37 11.18 -13.68
N LYS A 86 9.39 11.06 -15.01
CA LYS A 86 9.12 12.20 -15.90
C LYS A 86 7.72 12.76 -15.70
N LEU A 87 6.73 11.90 -15.58
CA LEU A 87 5.35 12.32 -15.31
C LEU A 87 5.24 13.04 -13.96
N LEU A 88 5.82 12.47 -12.91
CA LEU A 88 5.79 13.08 -11.57
C LEU A 88 6.52 14.42 -11.54
N GLU A 89 7.62 14.57 -12.29
CA GLU A 89 8.32 15.85 -12.43
C GLU A 89 7.44 16.89 -13.13
N GLN A 90 6.76 16.53 -14.22
CA GLN A 90 5.82 17.42 -14.91
C GLN A 90 4.68 17.87 -14.00
N LEU A 91 4.18 16.98 -13.14
CA LEU A 91 3.13 17.27 -12.18
C LEU A 91 3.64 17.95 -10.91
N LYS A 92 4.95 18.13 -10.78
CA LYS A 92 5.63 18.70 -9.58
C LYS A 92 5.28 17.91 -8.30
N VAL A 93 5.23 16.60 -8.41
CA VAL A 93 4.96 15.71 -7.29
C VAL A 93 6.29 15.22 -6.70
N PRO A 94 6.59 15.52 -5.42
CA PRO A 94 7.78 14.99 -4.77
C PRO A 94 7.69 13.47 -4.64
N ASN A 95 8.84 12.80 -4.74
CA ASN A 95 8.87 11.35 -4.65
C ASN A 95 10.22 10.85 -4.12
N LYS A 96 10.23 9.59 -3.69
CA LYS A 96 11.43 8.83 -3.33
C LYS A 96 11.43 7.53 -4.12
N VAL A 97 12.60 7.08 -4.55
CA VAL A 97 12.77 5.84 -5.29
C VAL A 97 13.51 4.84 -4.42
N TYR A 98 12.97 3.65 -4.32
CA TYR A 98 13.56 2.51 -3.62
C TYR A 98 13.77 1.37 -4.60
N PHE A 99 14.90 0.68 -4.50
CA PHE A 99 15.15 -0.54 -5.26
C PHE A 99 14.60 -1.75 -4.49
N SER A 100 13.68 -2.50 -5.11
CA SER A 100 13.00 -3.65 -4.47
C SER A 100 13.74 -4.99 -4.64
N GLY A 101 14.88 -4.99 -5.36
CA GLY A 101 15.63 -6.20 -5.71
C GLY A 101 15.44 -6.63 -7.17
N THR A 102 14.22 -6.66 -7.66
CA THR A 102 13.86 -7.00 -9.05
C THR A 102 13.20 -5.85 -9.81
N GLY A 103 12.69 -4.86 -9.07
CA GLY A 103 12.05 -3.69 -9.62
C GLY A 103 12.28 -2.48 -8.71
N PHE A 104 11.32 -1.57 -8.69
CA PHE A 104 11.42 -0.32 -7.92
C PHE A 104 10.10 -0.02 -7.20
N HIS A 105 10.22 0.62 -6.05
CA HIS A 105 9.10 1.28 -5.39
C HIS A 105 9.27 2.79 -5.49
N VAL A 106 8.19 3.49 -5.80
CA VAL A 106 8.17 4.95 -5.82
C VAL A 106 7.24 5.42 -4.70
N GLY A 107 7.83 6.06 -3.69
CA GLY A 107 7.10 6.63 -2.57
C GLY A 107 6.68 8.04 -2.85
N ILE A 108 5.39 8.34 -2.67
CA ILE A 108 4.80 9.66 -2.88
C ILE A 108 4.15 10.08 -1.56
N PRO A 109 4.51 11.26 -1.01
CA PRO A 109 3.84 11.74 0.18
C PRO A 109 2.33 11.82 -0.01
N SER A 110 1.56 11.27 0.91
CA SER A 110 0.09 11.25 0.82
C SER A 110 -0.52 12.66 0.81
N SER A 111 0.22 13.65 1.29
CA SER A 111 -0.16 15.06 1.19
C SER A 111 -0.26 15.59 -0.26
N ALA A 112 0.37 14.91 -1.22
CA ALA A 112 0.22 15.23 -2.64
C ALA A 112 -1.17 14.87 -3.18
N PHE A 113 -1.87 14.01 -2.48
CA PHE A 113 -3.24 13.60 -2.79
C PHE A 113 -4.21 14.24 -1.78
N ARG A 114 -5.46 14.42 -2.18
CA ARG A 114 -6.51 14.99 -1.33
C ARG A 114 -7.58 13.97 -0.97
N TRP A 115 -7.18 12.71 -0.88
CA TRP A 115 -8.11 11.64 -0.54
C TRP A 115 -8.44 11.65 0.94
N LYS A 116 -9.73 11.51 1.21
CA LYS A 116 -10.26 11.40 2.58
C LYS A 116 -10.54 9.95 2.93
N PRO A 117 -10.46 9.56 4.20
CA PRO A 117 -10.83 8.22 4.63
C PRO A 117 -12.26 7.86 4.21
N THR A 118 -12.43 6.71 3.60
CA THR A 118 -13.72 6.14 3.21
C THR A 118 -13.67 4.62 3.27
N GLN A 119 -14.83 3.97 3.17
CA GLN A 119 -14.94 2.51 3.15
C GLN A 119 -14.29 1.89 1.90
N ASP A 120 -14.25 2.61 0.83
CA ASP A 120 -13.78 2.18 -0.49
C ASP A 120 -12.59 2.99 -1.01
N LEU A 121 -11.79 3.56 -0.11
CA LEU A 121 -10.67 4.42 -0.48
C LEU A 121 -9.73 3.76 -1.49
N HIS A 122 -9.37 2.50 -1.29
CA HIS A 122 -8.47 1.76 -2.17
C HIS A 122 -9.01 1.63 -3.60
N LEU A 123 -10.33 1.53 -3.77
CA LEU A 123 -10.96 1.48 -5.10
C LEU A 123 -10.94 2.85 -5.77
N LYS A 124 -11.20 3.91 -5.01
CA LYS A 124 -11.14 5.29 -5.51
C LYS A 124 -9.73 5.66 -5.95
N VAL A 125 -8.73 5.29 -5.18
CA VAL A 125 -7.32 5.51 -5.52
C VAL A 125 -6.96 4.79 -6.81
N LYS A 126 -7.30 3.52 -6.92
CA LYS A 126 -7.04 2.74 -8.14
C LYS A 126 -7.70 3.37 -9.38
N ASP A 127 -8.96 3.77 -9.27
CA ASP A 127 -9.70 4.39 -10.36
C ASP A 127 -9.06 5.71 -10.80
N GLU A 128 -8.68 6.57 -9.85
CA GLU A 128 -8.04 7.84 -10.16
C GLU A 128 -6.66 7.67 -10.81
N LEU A 129 -5.83 6.76 -10.30
CA LEU A 129 -4.52 6.49 -10.88
C LEU A 129 -4.64 5.90 -12.30
N THR A 130 -5.62 5.05 -12.54
CA THR A 130 -5.90 4.50 -13.86
C THR A 130 -6.31 5.61 -14.84
N LYS A 131 -7.18 6.53 -14.44
CA LYS A 131 -7.60 7.68 -15.26
C LYS A 131 -6.46 8.63 -15.59
N ARG A 132 -5.43 8.69 -14.77
CA ARG A 132 -4.24 9.53 -14.97
C ARG A 132 -3.11 8.81 -15.72
N ASP A 133 -3.33 7.62 -16.24
CA ASP A 133 -2.33 6.78 -16.91
C ASP A 133 -1.08 6.52 -16.05
N ILE A 134 -1.24 6.42 -14.74
CA ILE A 134 -0.15 6.10 -13.81
C ILE A 134 0.04 4.57 -13.67
N PHE A 135 -0.93 3.82 -14.08
CA PHE A 135 -0.87 2.36 -14.19
C PHE A 135 -0.95 1.90 -15.62
#